data_4f63eb2612a2a74b8c0fac997e0fa558
#
_entry.id   4f63eb2612a2a74b8c0fac997e0fa558
#
_cell.length_a   1.000
_cell.length_b   1.000
_cell.length_c   1.000
_cell.angle_alpha   90.00
_cell.angle_beta   90.00
_cell.angle_gamma   90.00
#
_symmetry.space_group_name_H-M   'P 1'
#
loop_
_entity.id
_entity.type
_entity.pdbx_description
1 polymer ?
#
loop_
_entity_poly.entity_id
_entity_poly.type
_entity_poly.pdbx_seq_one_letter_code
_entity_poly.pdbx_strand_id
1 'polypeptide(L)'
;MEIHVQELTKIIKKQRILSNVTLSFSGIYGLLGPNGAGKTTLMKILASLTEFNTGSVEIDGELISTSTYVKRTAHIGYLPQDFMIYPELKMYEVLEHIAILQGNKSSASYGTQIKEVVEQVNLSDHLYKKMHELSGGMRRRVGIAQLLLRKPSILLFDEPTAGLDIEERIRFRNLLKQLGKRHTVIISSHIVEDIEFLCTKIGVIKNGEVLFEGSPEELKHKAAHCTYEMNIPLEDLDEVIATKEVVQMNEEPSHIVVRVLSGEPIGQSVSPRLMDGYLALLKEAIHE
;
A
#
# COMPACT_ATOMS: atom_id res chain seq x y z
N MET A 1 14.88 -9.17 -4.27
CA MET A 1 14.45 -8.84 -5.64
C MET A 1 14.12 -7.36 -5.72
N GLU A 2 14.47 -6.71 -6.82
CA GLU A 2 14.18 -5.31 -7.08
C GLU A 2 13.35 -5.17 -8.36
N ILE A 3 12.48 -4.15 -8.39
CA ILE A 3 11.71 -3.81 -9.59
C ILE A 3 12.06 -2.39 -9.97
N HIS A 4 12.45 -2.20 -11.23
CA HIS A 4 12.70 -0.87 -11.80
C HIS A 4 11.65 -0.58 -12.87
N VAL A 5 11.01 0.56 -12.74
CA VAL A 5 10.05 1.12 -13.69
C VAL A 5 10.67 2.38 -14.28
N GLN A 6 10.74 2.47 -15.61
CA GLN A 6 11.30 3.62 -16.29
C GLN A 6 10.33 4.19 -17.32
N GLU A 7 10.03 5.48 -17.20
CA GLU A 7 9.23 6.27 -18.13
C GLU A 7 7.89 5.61 -18.50
N LEU A 8 7.28 4.89 -17.55
CA LEU A 8 6.09 4.09 -17.77
C LEU A 8 4.87 5.00 -18.01
N THR A 9 4.22 4.79 -19.13
CA THR A 9 2.97 5.50 -19.46
C THR A 9 1.85 4.50 -19.74
N LYS A 10 0.66 4.77 -19.18
CA LYS A 10 -0.56 3.99 -19.42
C LYS A 10 -1.70 4.90 -19.82
N ILE A 11 -2.32 4.58 -20.96
CA ILE A 11 -3.49 5.27 -21.49
C ILE A 11 -4.66 4.29 -21.53
N ILE A 12 -5.82 4.69 -21.00
CA ILE A 12 -7.07 3.93 -21.03
C ILE A 12 -8.16 4.84 -21.58
N LYS A 13 -8.86 4.43 -22.65
CA LYS A 13 -9.95 5.19 -23.29
C LYS A 13 -9.58 6.68 -23.55
N LYS A 14 -8.37 6.91 -24.10
CA LYS A 14 -7.79 8.24 -24.40
C LYS A 14 -7.41 9.07 -23.16
N GLN A 15 -7.64 8.59 -21.94
CA GLN A 15 -7.20 9.23 -20.72
C GLN A 15 -5.85 8.67 -20.29
N ARG A 16 -4.87 9.53 -20.01
CA ARG A 16 -3.58 9.16 -19.47
C ARG A 16 -3.74 8.89 -17.98
N ILE A 17 -3.55 7.63 -17.57
CA ILE A 17 -3.68 7.17 -16.18
C ILE A 17 -2.34 7.20 -15.46
N LEU A 18 -1.26 6.87 -16.18
CA LEU A 18 0.11 7.00 -15.73
C LEU A 18 0.89 7.76 -16.78
N SER A 19 1.72 8.69 -16.36
CA SER A 19 2.49 9.62 -17.18
C SER A 19 3.94 9.59 -16.78
N ASN A 20 4.78 8.96 -17.59
CA ASN A 20 6.24 8.96 -17.44
C ASN A 20 6.74 8.53 -16.05
N VAL A 21 6.09 7.52 -15.45
CA VAL A 21 6.38 7.04 -14.09
C VAL A 21 7.74 6.34 -14.06
N THR A 22 8.64 6.83 -13.20
CA THR A 22 9.94 6.21 -12.91
C THR A 22 10.03 5.96 -11.41
N LEU A 23 10.16 4.68 -11.01
CA LEU A 23 10.22 4.24 -9.61
C LEU A 23 11.10 2.99 -9.47
N SER A 24 11.69 2.82 -8.28
CA SER A 24 12.54 1.68 -7.95
C SER A 24 12.10 1.04 -6.64
N PHE A 25 11.57 -0.18 -6.72
CA PHE A 25 10.97 -0.88 -5.59
C PHE A 25 11.94 -1.90 -4.99
N SER A 26 12.14 -1.82 -3.68
CA SER A 26 12.95 -2.79 -2.91
C SER A 26 12.47 -2.83 -1.46
N GLY A 27 12.71 -3.94 -0.75
CA GLY A 27 12.32 -4.10 0.64
C GLY A 27 10.82 -3.98 0.88
N ILE A 28 10.40 -3.19 1.88
CA ILE A 28 8.99 -2.82 2.09
C ILE A 28 8.79 -1.41 1.56
N TYR A 29 8.08 -1.31 0.45
CA TYR A 29 7.84 -0.07 -0.29
C TYR A 29 6.39 0.39 -0.18
N GLY A 30 6.19 1.67 0.15
CA GLY A 30 4.89 2.32 0.23
C GLY A 30 4.59 3.15 -1.02
N LEU A 31 3.47 2.89 -1.68
CA LEU A 31 2.98 3.69 -2.79
C LEU A 31 1.80 4.54 -2.30
N LEU A 32 2.08 5.81 -1.98
CA LEU A 32 1.10 6.78 -1.48
C LEU A 32 0.47 7.58 -2.63
N GLY A 33 -0.75 8.04 -2.42
CA GLY A 33 -1.43 8.98 -3.30
C GLY A 33 -2.94 8.97 -3.09
N PRO A 34 -3.64 10.02 -3.55
CA PRO A 34 -5.09 10.11 -3.44
C PRO A 34 -5.79 9.03 -4.29
N ASN A 35 -7.10 8.87 -4.09
CA ASN A 35 -7.91 8.00 -4.93
C ASN A 35 -7.89 8.50 -6.37
N GLY A 36 -7.76 7.58 -7.33
CA GLY A 36 -7.62 7.92 -8.75
C GLY A 36 -6.22 8.32 -9.20
N ALA A 37 -5.21 8.35 -8.32
CA ALA A 37 -3.83 8.73 -8.68
C ALA A 37 -3.12 7.75 -9.64
N GLY A 38 -3.69 6.57 -9.90
CA GLY A 38 -3.08 5.56 -10.78
C GLY A 38 -2.43 4.38 -10.03
N LYS A 39 -2.43 4.35 -8.69
CA LYS A 39 -1.79 3.30 -7.86
C LYS A 39 -2.21 1.88 -8.27
N THR A 40 -3.52 1.58 -8.28
CA THR A 40 -4.05 0.27 -8.69
C THR A 40 -3.65 -0.10 -10.12
N THR A 41 -3.61 0.87 -11.04
CA THR A 41 -3.16 0.62 -12.42
C THR A 41 -1.69 0.22 -12.46
N LEU A 42 -0.83 0.93 -11.72
CA LEU A 42 0.58 0.58 -11.60
C LEU A 42 0.76 -0.81 -10.97
N MET A 43 0.05 -1.11 -9.88
CA MET A 43 0.08 -2.42 -9.23
C MET A 43 -0.33 -3.56 -10.19
N LYS A 44 -1.38 -3.34 -11.02
CA LYS A 44 -1.80 -4.32 -12.03
C LYS A 44 -0.77 -4.51 -13.15
N ILE A 45 -0.06 -3.45 -13.54
CA ILE A 45 1.04 -3.55 -14.50
C ILE A 45 2.19 -4.37 -13.91
N LEU A 46 2.61 -4.08 -12.68
CA LEU A 46 3.65 -4.83 -11.97
C LEU A 46 3.25 -6.31 -11.80
N ALA A 47 1.97 -6.58 -11.50
CA ALA A 47 1.41 -7.93 -11.42
C ALA A 47 1.25 -8.61 -12.78
N SER A 48 1.58 -7.94 -13.87
CA SER A 48 1.39 -8.44 -15.24
C SER A 48 -0.08 -8.75 -15.58
N LEU A 49 -1.02 -8.05 -14.97
CA LEU A 49 -2.46 -8.16 -15.23
C LEU A 49 -2.98 -7.17 -16.28
N THR A 50 -2.19 -6.15 -16.60
CA THR A 50 -2.51 -5.18 -17.66
C THR A 50 -1.22 -4.70 -18.33
N GLU A 51 -1.29 -4.41 -19.62
CA GLU A 51 -0.18 -3.88 -20.40
C GLU A 51 -0.02 -2.38 -20.19
N PHE A 52 1.16 -1.85 -20.52
CA PHE A 52 1.46 -0.42 -20.57
C PHE A 52 1.69 0.03 -22.03
N ASN A 53 1.70 1.34 -22.29
CA ASN A 53 1.84 1.89 -23.64
C ASN A 53 3.29 2.17 -24.01
N THR A 54 4.06 2.80 -23.10
CA THR A 54 5.49 3.12 -23.31
C THR A 54 6.23 2.97 -21.99
N GLY A 55 7.55 2.93 -22.05
CA GLY A 55 8.45 2.73 -20.93
C GLY A 55 8.89 1.28 -20.78
N SER A 56 9.48 0.96 -19.63
CA SER A 56 9.95 -0.40 -19.31
C SER A 56 9.70 -0.77 -17.85
N VAL A 57 9.59 -2.07 -17.60
CA VAL A 57 9.58 -2.66 -16.27
C VAL A 57 10.62 -3.76 -16.24
N GLU A 58 11.52 -3.71 -15.28
CA GLU A 58 12.56 -4.71 -15.06
C GLU A 58 12.40 -5.35 -13.67
N ILE A 59 12.65 -6.66 -13.59
CA ILE A 59 12.72 -7.38 -12.32
C ILE A 59 14.09 -8.06 -12.25
N ASP A 60 14.91 -7.68 -11.26
CA ASP A 60 16.30 -8.15 -11.10
C ASP A 60 17.12 -8.04 -12.40
N GLY A 61 16.99 -6.92 -13.11
CA GLY A 61 17.73 -6.63 -14.35
C GLY A 61 17.18 -7.29 -15.61
N GLU A 62 16.07 -8.03 -15.52
CA GLU A 62 15.43 -8.61 -16.67
C GLU A 62 14.16 -7.85 -17.07
N LEU A 63 14.11 -7.40 -18.33
CA LEU A 63 12.94 -6.72 -18.89
C LEU A 63 11.69 -7.60 -18.92
N ILE A 64 10.58 -7.06 -18.45
CA ILE A 64 9.27 -7.68 -18.65
C ILE A 64 8.80 -7.36 -20.07
N SER A 65 8.78 -8.38 -20.93
CA SER A 65 8.19 -8.31 -22.26
C SER A 65 6.92 -9.16 -22.33
N THR A 66 6.07 -8.92 -23.30
CA THR A 66 4.84 -9.71 -23.53
C THR A 66 5.13 -11.20 -23.70
N SER A 67 6.30 -11.60 -24.22
CA SER A 67 6.72 -12.99 -24.39
C SER A 67 7.22 -13.67 -23.10
N THR A 68 7.66 -12.88 -22.11
CA THR A 68 8.16 -13.40 -20.81
C THR A 68 7.12 -13.34 -19.70
N TYR A 69 5.96 -12.81 -19.98
CA TYR A 69 4.84 -12.53 -19.05
C TYR A 69 4.47 -13.76 -18.19
N VAL A 70 4.22 -14.90 -18.84
CA VAL A 70 3.72 -16.12 -18.16
C VAL A 70 4.74 -16.73 -17.20
N LYS A 71 6.04 -16.69 -17.53
CA LYS A 71 7.09 -17.31 -16.69
C LYS A 71 7.35 -16.50 -15.40
N ARG A 72 7.07 -15.19 -15.38
CA ARG A 72 7.40 -14.29 -14.28
C ARG A 72 6.28 -14.04 -13.31
N THR A 73 5.02 -14.22 -13.73
CA THR A 73 3.86 -14.18 -12.81
C THR A 73 3.98 -15.20 -11.67
N ALA A 74 4.80 -16.25 -11.85
CA ALA A 74 5.09 -17.23 -10.79
C ALA A 74 5.82 -16.60 -9.58
N HIS A 75 6.57 -15.51 -9.77
CA HIS A 75 7.35 -14.85 -8.71
C HIS A 75 6.61 -13.69 -8.04
N ILE A 76 5.44 -13.32 -8.55
CA ILE A 76 4.66 -12.18 -8.06
C ILE A 76 3.34 -12.66 -7.49
N GLY A 77 3.08 -12.31 -6.23
CA GLY A 77 1.78 -12.44 -5.59
C GLY A 77 1.08 -11.08 -5.58
N TYR A 78 -0.15 -10.99 -6.08
CA TYR A 78 -0.94 -9.77 -6.05
C TYR A 78 -2.25 -9.99 -5.30
N LEU A 79 -2.48 -9.19 -4.26
CA LEU A 79 -3.75 -9.14 -3.53
C LEU A 79 -4.46 -7.83 -3.91
N PRO A 80 -5.55 -7.90 -4.66
CA PRO A 80 -6.37 -6.72 -4.98
C PRO A 80 -7.13 -6.23 -3.74
N GLN A 81 -7.61 -4.99 -3.79
CA GLN A 81 -8.44 -4.40 -2.76
C GLN A 81 -9.69 -5.24 -2.48
N ASP A 82 -10.38 -5.66 -3.55
CA ASP A 82 -11.51 -6.57 -3.50
C ASP A 82 -11.13 -7.91 -4.13
N PHE A 83 -11.26 -8.98 -3.40
CA PHE A 83 -11.04 -10.33 -3.91
C PHE A 83 -12.22 -11.23 -3.57
N MET A 84 -12.57 -12.11 -4.51
CA MET A 84 -13.70 -13.02 -4.35
C MET A 84 -13.38 -14.10 -3.32
N ILE A 85 -14.36 -14.38 -2.48
CA ILE A 85 -14.31 -15.40 -1.46
C ILE A 85 -15.53 -16.32 -1.69
N TYR A 86 -15.30 -17.63 -1.60
CA TYR A 86 -16.37 -18.62 -1.64
C TYR A 86 -16.94 -18.81 -0.21
N PRO A 87 -18.05 -18.16 0.17
CA PRO A 87 -18.48 -18.04 1.57
C PRO A 87 -18.78 -19.38 2.22
N GLU A 88 -19.26 -20.36 1.45
CA GLU A 88 -19.66 -21.67 1.95
C GLU A 88 -18.54 -22.69 2.05
N LEU A 89 -17.40 -22.44 1.41
CA LEU A 89 -16.24 -23.32 1.51
C LEU A 89 -15.47 -23.06 2.81
N LYS A 90 -14.87 -24.14 3.34
CA LYS A 90 -13.89 -24.02 4.43
C LYS A 90 -12.61 -23.40 3.91
N MET A 91 -11.87 -22.70 4.79
CA MET A 91 -10.57 -22.11 4.42
C MET A 91 -9.62 -23.16 3.83
N TYR A 92 -9.57 -24.37 4.41
CA TYR A 92 -8.77 -25.46 3.86
C TYR A 92 -9.14 -25.79 2.42
N GLU A 93 -10.43 -25.92 2.12
CA GLU A 93 -10.94 -26.25 0.78
C GLU A 93 -10.58 -25.17 -0.25
N VAL A 94 -10.65 -23.90 0.13
CA VAL A 94 -10.24 -22.77 -0.72
C VAL A 94 -8.75 -22.86 -1.04
N LEU A 95 -7.90 -23.05 -0.03
CA LEU A 95 -6.45 -23.13 -0.21
C LEU A 95 -6.05 -24.40 -0.99
N GLU A 96 -6.71 -25.52 -0.74
CA GLU A 96 -6.53 -26.78 -1.49
C GLU A 96 -6.86 -26.59 -2.97
N HIS A 97 -8.00 -25.98 -3.27
CA HIS A 97 -8.40 -25.72 -4.65
C HIS A 97 -7.34 -24.87 -5.39
N ILE A 98 -6.83 -23.82 -4.74
CA ILE A 98 -5.78 -22.98 -5.30
C ILE A 98 -4.46 -23.75 -5.48
N ALA A 99 -4.08 -24.57 -4.51
CA ALA A 99 -2.86 -25.39 -4.62
C ALA A 99 -2.94 -26.37 -5.82
N ILE A 100 -4.10 -26.96 -6.05
CA ILE A 100 -4.36 -27.85 -7.20
C ILE A 100 -4.25 -27.06 -8.51
N LEU A 101 -4.87 -25.89 -8.62
CA LEU A 101 -4.80 -25.01 -9.80
C LEU A 101 -3.36 -24.58 -10.12
N GLN A 102 -2.50 -24.51 -9.10
CA GLN A 102 -1.09 -24.18 -9.24
C GLN A 102 -0.22 -25.37 -9.73
N GLY A 103 -0.84 -26.52 -9.97
CA GLY A 103 -0.17 -27.72 -10.50
C GLY A 103 0.38 -28.69 -9.45
N ASN A 104 0.05 -28.52 -8.18
CA ASN A 104 0.40 -29.48 -7.13
C ASN A 104 -0.39 -30.80 -7.32
N LYS A 105 0.32 -31.91 -7.61
CA LYS A 105 -0.31 -33.19 -7.97
C LYS A 105 -0.50 -34.16 -6.80
N SER A 106 0.10 -33.91 -5.64
CA SER A 106 0.06 -34.81 -4.48
C SER A 106 -0.63 -34.15 -3.27
N SER A 107 -1.69 -34.80 -2.76
CA SER A 107 -2.40 -34.33 -1.58
C SER A 107 -1.52 -34.22 -0.34
N ALA A 108 -0.54 -35.09 -0.17
CA ALA A 108 0.43 -35.01 0.93
C ALA A 108 1.31 -33.76 0.83
N SER A 109 1.67 -33.33 -0.39
CA SER A 109 2.53 -32.15 -0.62
C SER A 109 1.79 -30.85 -0.32
N TYR A 110 0.59 -30.65 -0.86
CA TYR A 110 -0.13 -29.40 -0.63
C TYR A 110 -0.76 -29.30 0.77
N GLY A 111 -1.11 -30.44 1.40
CA GLY A 111 -1.61 -30.44 2.78
C GLY A 111 -0.59 -29.87 3.79
N THR A 112 0.68 -30.23 3.65
CA THR A 112 1.76 -29.65 4.47
C THR A 112 1.96 -28.18 4.15
N GLN A 113 2.00 -27.81 2.87
CA GLN A 113 2.17 -26.43 2.43
C GLN A 113 1.02 -25.52 2.89
N ILE A 114 -0.23 -26.00 2.85
CA ILE A 114 -1.38 -25.27 3.37
C ILE A 114 -1.20 -24.96 4.86
N LYS A 115 -0.80 -25.97 5.66
CA LYS A 115 -0.57 -25.75 7.11
C LYS A 115 0.52 -24.71 7.35
N GLU A 116 1.62 -24.77 6.62
CA GLU A 116 2.73 -23.82 6.72
C GLU A 116 2.29 -22.38 6.41
N VAL A 117 1.54 -22.16 5.33
CA VAL A 117 1.10 -20.79 4.97
C VAL A 117 0.02 -20.27 5.91
N VAL A 118 -0.84 -21.14 6.43
CA VAL A 118 -1.89 -20.77 7.40
C VAL A 118 -1.28 -20.40 8.75
N GLU A 119 -0.21 -21.08 9.17
CA GLU A 119 0.57 -20.72 10.35
C GLU A 119 1.25 -19.36 10.16
N GLN A 120 1.86 -19.10 9.00
CA GLN A 120 2.49 -17.82 8.70
C GLN A 120 1.53 -16.62 8.79
N VAL A 121 0.24 -16.83 8.49
CA VAL A 121 -0.78 -15.78 8.59
C VAL A 121 -1.57 -15.81 9.91
N ASN A 122 -1.15 -16.63 10.88
CA ASN A 122 -1.78 -16.79 12.20
C ASN A 122 -3.27 -17.16 12.13
N LEU A 123 -3.62 -18.19 11.34
CA LEU A 123 -4.97 -18.69 11.17
C LEU A 123 -5.13 -20.19 11.43
N SER A 124 -4.15 -20.86 12.07
CA SER A 124 -4.14 -22.32 12.30
C SER A 124 -5.42 -22.82 12.99
N ASP A 125 -5.91 -22.12 14.01
CA ASP A 125 -7.11 -22.48 14.77
C ASP A 125 -8.40 -22.35 13.96
N HIS A 126 -8.33 -21.71 12.79
CA HIS A 126 -9.49 -21.42 11.94
C HIS A 126 -9.50 -22.20 10.62
N LEU A 127 -8.54 -23.11 10.41
CA LEU A 127 -8.31 -23.81 9.15
C LEU A 127 -9.56 -24.49 8.57
N TYR A 128 -10.43 -25.01 9.42
CA TYR A 128 -11.63 -25.73 9.01
C TYR A 128 -12.94 -24.92 9.17
N LYS A 129 -12.85 -23.64 9.53
CA LYS A 129 -14.00 -22.73 9.51
C LYS A 129 -14.41 -22.37 8.09
N LYS A 130 -15.70 -22.14 7.87
CA LYS A 130 -16.21 -21.61 6.61
C LYS A 130 -15.76 -20.16 6.43
N MET A 131 -15.58 -19.73 5.18
CA MET A 131 -15.10 -18.40 4.87
C MET A 131 -16.01 -17.28 5.39
N HIS A 132 -17.33 -17.49 5.43
CA HIS A 132 -18.27 -16.50 5.98
C HIS A 132 -18.18 -16.34 7.50
N GLU A 133 -17.65 -17.33 8.23
CA GLU A 133 -17.46 -17.28 9.69
C GLU A 133 -16.21 -16.46 10.10
N LEU A 134 -15.37 -16.09 9.12
CA LEU A 134 -14.14 -15.34 9.36
C LEU A 134 -14.43 -13.83 9.37
N SER A 135 -13.70 -13.06 10.22
CA SER A 135 -13.71 -11.59 10.15
C SER A 135 -13.16 -11.07 8.83
N GLY A 136 -13.40 -9.79 8.51
CA GLY A 136 -12.82 -9.15 7.33
C GLY A 136 -11.29 -9.25 7.27
N GLY A 137 -10.64 -8.99 8.40
CA GLY A 137 -9.18 -9.11 8.53
C GLY A 137 -8.70 -10.56 8.41
N MET A 138 -9.42 -11.53 8.98
CA MET A 138 -9.10 -12.96 8.80
C MET A 138 -9.20 -13.36 7.33
N ARG A 139 -10.28 -12.97 6.64
CA ARG A 139 -10.44 -13.24 5.21
C ARG A 139 -9.29 -12.66 4.40
N ARG A 140 -8.86 -11.43 4.71
CA ARG A 140 -7.73 -10.79 4.02
C ARG A 140 -6.41 -11.55 4.25
N ARG A 141 -6.20 -12.09 5.45
CA ARG A 141 -5.06 -12.98 5.75
C ARG A 141 -5.13 -14.31 4.99
N VAL A 142 -6.32 -14.86 4.76
CA VAL A 142 -6.49 -16.02 3.83
C VAL A 142 -6.05 -15.64 2.43
N GLY A 143 -6.39 -14.44 1.94
CA GLY A 143 -5.88 -13.92 0.66
C GLY A 143 -4.35 -13.93 0.59
N ILE A 144 -3.66 -13.52 1.67
CA ILE A 144 -2.20 -13.63 1.75
C ILE A 144 -1.73 -15.10 1.70
N ALA A 145 -2.36 -15.99 2.48
CA ALA A 145 -2.02 -17.41 2.47
C ALA A 145 -2.11 -18.01 1.05
N GLN A 146 -3.13 -17.63 0.26
CA GLN A 146 -3.26 -18.03 -1.14
C GLN A 146 -2.06 -17.61 -2.00
N LEU A 147 -1.55 -16.39 -1.81
CA LEU A 147 -0.36 -15.91 -2.52
C LEU A 147 0.87 -16.71 -2.13
N LEU A 148 1.06 -16.98 -0.83
CA LEU A 148 2.23 -17.66 -0.28
C LEU A 148 2.35 -19.12 -0.74
N LEU A 149 1.25 -19.77 -1.15
CA LEU A 149 1.28 -21.10 -1.73
C LEU A 149 2.21 -21.19 -2.97
N ARG A 150 2.38 -20.13 -3.73
CA ARG A 150 3.30 -20.05 -4.88
C ARG A 150 4.74 -19.71 -4.51
N LYS A 151 5.01 -19.41 -3.23
CA LYS A 151 6.31 -18.92 -2.74
C LYS A 151 6.82 -17.73 -3.58
N PRO A 152 6.02 -16.69 -3.78
CA PRO A 152 6.43 -15.54 -4.58
C PRO A 152 7.60 -14.82 -3.92
N SER A 153 8.46 -14.18 -4.70
CA SER A 153 9.54 -13.33 -4.19
C SER A 153 9.09 -11.88 -3.99
N ILE A 154 8.04 -11.49 -4.70
CA ILE A 154 7.44 -10.14 -4.68
C ILE A 154 5.98 -10.26 -4.29
N LEU A 155 5.55 -9.45 -3.33
CA LEU A 155 4.17 -9.36 -2.86
C LEU A 155 3.64 -7.94 -3.11
N LEU A 156 2.54 -7.85 -3.83
CA LEU A 156 1.86 -6.60 -4.14
C LEU A 156 0.51 -6.56 -3.41
N PHE A 157 0.28 -5.53 -2.60
CA PHE A 157 -0.94 -5.35 -1.82
C PHE A 157 -1.61 -4.02 -2.19
N ASP A 158 -2.79 -4.11 -2.81
CA ASP A 158 -3.55 -2.93 -3.22
C ASP A 158 -4.55 -2.55 -2.12
N GLU A 159 -4.27 -1.45 -1.41
CA GLU A 159 -5.06 -0.93 -0.28
C GLU A 159 -5.41 -2.00 0.78
N PRO A 160 -4.43 -2.73 1.32
CA PRO A 160 -4.69 -3.95 2.08
C PRO A 160 -5.33 -3.70 3.46
N THR A 161 -5.29 -2.48 3.98
CA THR A 161 -5.82 -2.11 5.30
C THR A 161 -7.18 -1.42 5.24
N ALA A 162 -7.69 -1.14 4.04
CA ALA A 162 -8.98 -0.49 3.85
C ALA A 162 -10.11 -1.32 4.48
N GLY A 163 -10.94 -0.69 5.32
CA GLY A 163 -12.07 -1.33 5.99
C GLY A 163 -11.71 -2.28 7.13
N LEU A 164 -10.45 -2.34 7.56
CA LEU A 164 -10.06 -3.05 8.77
C LEU A 164 -10.25 -2.18 10.01
N ASP A 165 -10.66 -2.79 11.12
CA ASP A 165 -10.61 -2.14 12.43
C ASP A 165 -9.16 -1.95 12.91
N ILE A 166 -8.98 -1.21 13.99
CA ILE A 166 -7.64 -0.83 14.50
C ILE A 166 -6.81 -2.06 14.87
N GLU A 167 -7.42 -3.06 15.53
CA GLU A 167 -6.68 -4.26 15.95
C GLU A 167 -6.23 -5.10 14.76
N GLU A 168 -7.14 -5.34 13.80
CA GLU A 168 -6.82 -6.10 12.59
C GLU A 168 -5.79 -5.36 11.73
N ARG A 169 -5.84 -4.02 11.68
CA ARG A 169 -4.83 -3.20 11.00
C ARG A 169 -3.44 -3.38 11.62
N ILE A 170 -3.35 -3.37 12.97
CA ILE A 170 -2.09 -3.62 13.67
C ILE A 170 -1.57 -5.03 13.38
N ARG A 171 -2.44 -6.05 13.48
CA ARG A 171 -2.08 -7.45 13.18
C ARG A 171 -1.60 -7.61 11.75
N PHE A 172 -2.28 -6.97 10.81
CA PHE A 172 -1.93 -7.00 9.40
C PHE A 172 -0.58 -6.33 9.12
N ARG A 173 -0.32 -5.16 9.69
CA ARG A 173 0.98 -4.49 9.60
C ARG A 173 2.13 -5.35 10.14
N ASN A 174 1.93 -6.00 11.28
CA ASN A 174 2.94 -6.91 11.85
C ASN A 174 3.23 -8.10 10.91
N LEU A 175 2.19 -8.66 10.29
CA LEU A 175 2.34 -9.72 9.29
C LEU A 175 3.15 -9.24 8.08
N LEU A 176 2.82 -8.06 7.51
CA LEU A 176 3.57 -7.48 6.39
C LEU A 176 5.04 -7.23 6.73
N LYS A 177 5.32 -6.77 7.96
CA LYS A 177 6.70 -6.59 8.45
C LYS A 177 7.47 -7.90 8.52
N GLN A 178 6.82 -9.00 8.92
CA GLN A 178 7.43 -10.33 8.90
C GLN A 178 7.69 -10.82 7.48
N LEU A 179 6.72 -10.64 6.57
CA LEU A 179 6.87 -11.01 5.16
C LEU A 179 7.98 -10.22 4.47
N GLY A 180 8.13 -8.93 4.78
CA GLY A 180 9.18 -8.07 4.23
C GLY A 180 10.62 -8.51 4.55
N LYS A 181 10.82 -9.42 5.53
CA LYS A 181 12.14 -10.02 5.79
C LYS A 181 12.60 -11.01 4.71
N ARG A 182 11.66 -11.54 3.92
CA ARG A 182 11.92 -12.61 2.93
C ARG A 182 11.45 -12.25 1.53
N HIS A 183 10.58 -11.26 1.42
CA HIS A 183 9.93 -10.85 0.18
C HIS A 183 10.13 -9.35 -0.04
N THR A 184 10.18 -8.92 -1.29
CA THR A 184 9.93 -7.52 -1.62
C THR A 184 8.42 -7.29 -1.51
N VAL A 185 8.00 -6.33 -0.70
CA VAL A 185 6.60 -6.04 -0.39
C VAL A 185 6.28 -4.64 -0.88
N ILE A 186 5.32 -4.51 -1.78
CA ILE A 186 4.83 -3.21 -2.28
C ILE A 186 3.39 -3.04 -1.82
N ILE A 187 3.12 -1.93 -1.15
CA ILE A 187 1.81 -1.63 -0.56
C ILE A 187 1.31 -0.32 -1.14
N SER A 188 0.17 -0.32 -1.83
CA SER A 188 -0.53 0.91 -2.13
C SER A 188 -1.39 1.34 -0.95
N SER A 189 -1.41 2.63 -0.63
CA SER A 189 -2.30 3.20 0.37
C SER A 189 -2.62 4.66 0.08
N HIS A 190 -3.76 5.12 0.58
CA HIS A 190 -4.06 6.54 0.75
C HIS A 190 -3.95 6.96 2.23
N ILE A 191 -3.63 6.02 3.13
CA ILE A 191 -3.48 6.21 4.57
C ILE A 191 -2.00 6.28 4.91
N VAL A 192 -1.54 7.45 5.31
CA VAL A 192 -0.11 7.74 5.58
C VAL A 192 0.42 6.92 6.75
N GLU A 193 -0.39 6.75 7.80
CA GLU A 193 -0.02 6.02 9.01
C GLU A 193 0.30 4.54 8.75
N ASP A 194 -0.33 3.93 7.75
CA ASP A 194 -0.04 2.54 7.40
C ASP A 194 1.35 2.39 6.78
N ILE A 195 1.80 3.42 6.08
CA ILE A 195 3.09 3.45 5.39
C ILE A 195 4.22 3.83 6.35
N GLU A 196 3.99 4.79 7.26
CA GLU A 196 4.99 5.32 8.18
C GLU A 196 5.67 4.24 9.02
N PHE A 197 4.90 3.28 9.53
CA PHE A 197 5.41 2.23 10.42
C PHE A 197 5.98 1.00 9.70
N LEU A 198 5.74 0.88 8.38
CA LEU A 198 6.07 -0.32 7.63
C LEU A 198 7.20 -0.11 6.64
N CYS A 199 7.17 1.00 5.92
CA CYS A 199 7.93 1.15 4.70
C CYS A 199 9.28 1.80 4.95
N THR A 200 10.30 1.30 4.26
CA THR A 200 11.65 1.86 4.27
C THR A 200 11.85 2.85 3.12
N LYS A 201 11.01 2.75 2.08
CA LYS A 201 11.00 3.63 0.92
C LYS A 201 9.55 3.94 0.53
N ILE A 202 9.30 5.15 0.05
CA ILE A 202 7.97 5.65 -0.30
C ILE A 202 8.04 6.29 -1.68
N GLY A 203 7.04 6.00 -2.52
CA GLY A 203 6.73 6.76 -3.72
C GLY A 203 5.39 7.47 -3.55
N VAL A 204 5.32 8.73 -3.91
CA VAL A 204 4.06 9.51 -3.92
C VAL A 204 3.63 9.75 -5.36
N ILE A 205 2.40 9.31 -5.69
CA ILE A 205 1.81 9.50 -7.03
C ILE A 205 0.57 10.38 -6.92
N LYS A 206 0.45 11.36 -7.82
CA LYS A 206 -0.73 12.20 -7.99
C LYS A 206 -0.99 12.39 -9.49
N ASN A 207 -2.25 12.24 -9.91
CA ASN A 207 -2.66 12.41 -11.32
C ASN A 207 -1.82 11.59 -12.32
N GLY A 208 -1.34 10.43 -11.91
CA GLY A 208 -0.53 9.54 -12.76
C GLY A 208 0.95 9.89 -12.82
N GLU A 209 1.43 10.88 -12.09
CA GLU A 209 2.83 11.33 -12.06
C GLU A 209 3.46 11.08 -10.69
N VAL A 210 4.76 10.81 -10.67
CA VAL A 210 5.53 10.65 -9.44
C VAL A 210 5.96 12.04 -8.95
N LEU A 211 5.47 12.41 -7.77
CA LEU A 211 5.87 13.67 -7.12
C LEU A 211 7.10 13.49 -6.23
N PHE A 212 7.30 12.30 -5.69
CA PHE A 212 8.38 12.01 -4.75
C PHE A 212 8.73 10.53 -4.76
N GLU A 213 10.00 10.21 -4.60
CA GLU A 213 10.50 8.92 -4.21
C GLU A 213 11.66 9.10 -3.23
N GLY A 214 11.58 8.45 -2.06
CA GLY A 214 12.60 8.55 -1.02
C GLY A 214 12.23 7.80 0.25
N SER A 215 12.93 8.06 1.34
CA SER A 215 12.62 7.53 2.67
C SER A 215 11.47 8.30 3.33
N PRO A 216 10.79 7.70 4.35
CA PRO A 216 9.82 8.42 5.18
C PRO A 216 10.39 9.70 5.79
N GLU A 217 11.64 9.68 6.23
CA GLU A 217 12.30 10.86 6.84
C GLU A 217 12.51 11.98 5.80
N GLU A 218 12.92 11.66 4.58
CA GLU A 218 13.04 12.66 3.51
C GLU A 218 11.70 13.30 3.18
N LEU A 219 10.60 12.52 3.20
CA LEU A 219 9.27 13.07 3.00
C LEU A 219 8.83 13.98 4.17
N LYS A 220 9.12 13.62 5.43
CA LYS A 220 8.88 14.50 6.59
C LYS A 220 9.60 15.83 6.43
N HIS A 221 10.86 15.80 5.99
CA HIS A 221 11.67 17.00 5.80
C HIS A 221 11.09 18.01 4.80
N LYS A 222 10.22 17.57 3.86
CA LYS A 222 9.49 18.48 2.95
C LYS A 222 8.64 19.52 3.69
N ALA A 223 8.18 19.21 4.92
CA ALA A 223 7.39 20.12 5.75
C ALA A 223 8.19 20.78 6.90
N ALA A 224 9.53 20.64 6.94
CA ALA A 224 10.34 21.11 8.07
C ALA A 224 10.24 22.61 8.36
N HIS A 225 9.99 23.43 7.34
CA HIS A 225 9.92 24.87 7.44
C HIS A 225 8.50 25.47 7.42
N CYS A 226 7.48 24.62 7.32
CA CYS A 226 6.10 25.07 7.16
C CYS A 226 5.12 24.44 8.15
N THR A 227 5.59 23.71 9.17
CA THR A 227 4.72 23.05 10.16
C THR A 227 4.69 23.83 11.47
N TYR A 228 3.49 24.24 11.88
CA TYR A 228 3.26 25.03 13.10
C TYR A 228 2.11 24.46 13.92
N GLU A 229 2.12 24.73 15.24
CA GLU A 229 0.98 24.52 16.13
C GLU A 229 0.54 25.86 16.73
N MET A 230 -0.77 26.04 16.80
CA MET A 230 -1.43 27.22 17.34
C MET A 230 -2.43 26.81 18.40
N ASN A 231 -2.48 27.57 19.51
CA ASN A 231 -3.54 27.45 20.51
C ASN A 231 -4.58 28.53 20.19
N ILE A 232 -5.79 28.12 19.86
CA ILE A 232 -6.88 29.03 19.50
C ILE A 232 -8.09 28.85 20.42
N PRO A 233 -8.87 29.90 20.69
CA PRO A 233 -10.19 29.78 21.29
C PRO A 233 -11.14 28.97 20.40
N LEU A 234 -12.15 28.34 21.01
CA LEU A 234 -13.14 27.56 20.25
C LEU A 234 -13.92 28.43 19.25
N GLU A 235 -14.13 29.69 19.58
CA GLU A 235 -14.86 30.67 18.74
C GLU A 235 -14.12 31.02 17.43
N ASP A 236 -12.78 30.88 17.40
CA ASP A 236 -11.95 31.21 16.23
C ASP A 236 -11.77 30.02 15.28
N LEU A 237 -12.29 28.84 15.63
CA LEU A 237 -12.04 27.59 14.88
C LEU A 237 -12.50 27.69 13.44
N ASP A 238 -13.70 28.17 13.18
CA ASP A 238 -14.27 28.27 11.83
C ASP A 238 -13.45 29.20 10.93
N GLU A 239 -12.94 30.32 11.48
CA GLU A 239 -12.07 31.24 10.76
C GLU A 239 -10.73 30.60 10.42
N VAL A 240 -10.13 29.86 11.36
CA VAL A 240 -8.85 29.15 11.14
C VAL A 240 -9.00 28.07 10.10
N ILE A 241 -10.07 27.27 10.15
CA ILE A 241 -10.33 26.23 9.12
C ILE A 241 -10.54 26.86 7.75
N ALA A 242 -11.21 28.00 7.67
CA ALA A 242 -11.48 28.67 6.39
C ALA A 242 -10.24 29.36 5.78
N THR A 243 -9.28 29.79 6.61
CA THR A 243 -8.14 30.62 6.17
C THR A 243 -6.78 29.92 6.21
N LYS A 244 -6.67 28.82 6.95
CA LYS A 244 -5.42 28.08 7.18
C LYS A 244 -5.54 26.65 6.72
N GLU A 245 -4.40 26.05 6.39
CA GLU A 245 -4.30 24.67 6.05
C GLU A 245 -4.13 23.78 7.28
N VAL A 246 -5.25 23.42 7.85
CA VAL A 246 -5.33 22.59 9.04
C VAL A 246 -5.04 21.12 8.71
N VAL A 247 -4.03 20.56 9.35
CA VAL A 247 -3.64 19.14 9.24
C VAL A 247 -4.30 18.31 10.32
N GLN A 248 -4.33 18.84 11.55
CA GLN A 248 -4.87 18.15 12.72
C GLN A 248 -5.39 19.15 13.74
N MET A 249 -6.40 18.73 14.48
CA MET A 249 -6.95 19.49 15.62
C MET A 249 -7.05 18.56 16.83
N ASN A 250 -6.69 19.09 18.00
CA ASN A 250 -6.87 18.43 19.28
C ASN A 250 -7.59 19.41 20.20
N GLU A 251 -8.79 19.03 20.65
CA GLU A 251 -9.57 19.80 21.59
C GLU A 251 -9.05 19.58 23.02
N GLU A 252 -8.72 20.65 23.72
CA GLU A 252 -8.36 20.69 25.13
C GLU A 252 -9.42 21.44 25.95
N PRO A 253 -9.47 21.30 27.27
CA PRO A 253 -10.55 21.86 28.09
C PRO A 253 -10.75 23.38 27.95
N SER A 254 -9.74 24.15 27.56
CA SER A 254 -9.77 25.60 27.48
C SER A 254 -9.46 26.19 26.10
N HIS A 255 -9.00 25.39 25.17
CA HIS A 255 -8.56 25.83 23.85
C HIS A 255 -8.46 24.66 22.87
N ILE A 256 -8.23 24.96 21.59
CA ILE A 256 -7.95 23.97 20.57
C ILE A 256 -6.51 24.13 20.12
N VAL A 257 -5.76 23.03 20.13
CA VAL A 257 -4.44 22.95 19.51
C VAL A 257 -4.62 22.59 18.05
N VAL A 258 -4.30 23.53 17.16
CA VAL A 258 -4.43 23.34 15.71
C VAL A 258 -3.05 23.22 15.08
N ARG A 259 -2.84 22.12 14.37
CA ARG A 259 -1.63 21.89 13.57
C ARG A 259 -1.88 22.32 12.14
N VAL A 260 -1.01 23.17 11.61
CA VAL A 260 -1.20 23.82 10.30
C VAL A 260 0.07 23.77 9.46
N LEU A 261 -0.11 23.82 8.13
CA LEU A 261 0.96 24.10 7.18
C LEU A 261 0.86 25.55 6.71
N SER A 262 1.97 26.28 6.77
CA SER A 262 2.03 27.68 6.35
C SER A 262 3.40 28.05 5.81
N GLY A 263 3.44 28.81 4.71
CA GLY A 263 4.68 29.39 4.19
C GLY A 263 5.22 30.56 5.05
N GLU A 264 4.37 31.12 5.93
CA GLU A 264 4.76 32.18 6.86
C GLU A 264 4.75 31.64 8.29
N PRO A 265 5.64 32.14 9.18
CA PRO A 265 5.66 31.75 10.58
C PRO A 265 4.35 32.12 11.27
N ILE A 266 3.62 31.09 11.78
CA ILE A 266 2.41 31.26 12.56
C ILE A 266 2.41 30.31 13.75
N GLY A 267 2.24 30.85 14.97
CA GLY A 267 2.31 30.01 16.17
C GLY A 267 3.70 29.43 16.46
N GLN A 268 3.74 28.25 17.05
CA GLN A 268 4.97 27.57 17.43
C GLN A 268 5.42 26.60 16.33
N SER A 269 6.66 26.72 15.86
CA SER A 269 7.24 25.72 14.94
C SER A 269 7.41 24.38 15.65
N VAL A 270 6.98 23.30 15.01
CA VAL A 270 7.02 21.94 15.55
C VAL A 270 7.65 20.95 14.56
N SER A 271 8.16 19.84 15.07
CA SER A 271 8.73 18.79 14.22
C SER A 271 7.67 18.19 13.30
N PRO A 272 7.95 18.08 11.99
CA PRO A 272 6.99 17.56 11.03
C PRO A 272 6.78 16.06 11.22
N ARG A 273 5.56 15.60 10.95
CA ARG A 273 5.18 14.18 10.82
C ARG A 273 5.11 13.81 9.35
N LEU A 274 5.00 12.51 9.05
CA LEU A 274 4.91 12.05 7.67
C LEU A 274 3.69 12.64 6.92
N MET A 275 2.56 12.80 7.63
CA MET A 275 1.36 13.44 7.09
C MET A 275 1.62 14.89 6.65
N ASP A 276 2.37 15.66 7.45
CA ASP A 276 2.70 17.04 7.11
C ASP A 276 3.51 17.10 5.81
N GLY A 277 4.56 16.27 5.69
CA GLY A 277 5.37 16.18 4.48
C GLY A 277 4.57 15.74 3.26
N TYR A 278 3.67 14.78 3.43
CA TYR A 278 2.78 14.33 2.36
C TYR A 278 1.84 15.44 1.88
N LEU A 279 1.21 16.16 2.81
CA LEU A 279 0.30 17.26 2.48
C LEU A 279 1.04 18.48 1.87
N ALA A 280 2.20 18.83 2.40
CA ALA A 280 3.04 19.88 1.85
C ALA A 280 3.41 19.57 0.38
N LEU A 281 3.86 18.35 0.10
CA LEU A 281 4.19 17.91 -1.24
C LEU A 281 2.99 17.97 -2.20
N LEU A 282 1.80 17.54 -1.74
CA LEU A 282 0.59 17.59 -2.57
C LEU A 282 0.18 19.02 -2.94
N LYS A 283 0.58 20.03 -2.13
CA LYS A 283 0.26 21.45 -2.34
C LYS A 283 1.25 22.15 -3.23
N GLU A 284 2.55 21.91 -3.06
CA GLU A 284 3.56 22.43 -3.99
C GLU A 284 3.18 22.11 -5.45
N ALA A 285 2.56 20.91 -5.68
CA ALA A 285 2.05 20.52 -6.98
C ALA A 285 0.74 21.21 -7.42
N ILE A 286 0.12 22.05 -6.57
CA ILE A 286 -1.09 22.84 -6.90
C ILE A 286 -0.71 24.29 -7.27
N HIS A 287 0.49 24.77 -6.92
CA HIS A 287 0.94 26.11 -7.15
C HIS A 287 1.91 26.24 -8.34
N GLU A 288 2.23 25.13 -9.03
CA GLU A 288 2.81 25.11 -10.39
C GLU A 288 1.71 24.93 -11.45
#